data_0567238c8fe75f47d166a1fa0a04e24b
#
_entry.id   0567238c8fe75f47d166a1fa0a04e24b
#
_cell.length_a   1.000
_cell.length_b   1.000
_cell.length_c   1.000
_cell.angle_alpha   90.00
_cell.angle_beta   90.00
_cell.angle_gamma   90.00
#
_symmetry.space_group_name_H-M   'P 1'
#
loop_
_entity.id
_entity.type
_entity.pdbx_description
1 polymer ?
#
loop_
_entity_poly.entity_id
_entity_poly.type
_entity_poly.pdbx_seq_one_letter_code
_entity_poly.pdbx_strand_id
1 'polypeptide(L)'
;MISPAMLLAAENPVLVYFQRVFMPDPFQGIYQVNTFDLLILAPYFLVLVVLAFYGSHRYLLLYKFYRNRASRPLPPVEALNPLPRVTVQLPVYNERYVVERLIEEACGIDYPRELLEIQVLDDSTDDTVALARNCVERFARLGHPIRYLHRDNREGYKAGALAEGLQSATGEFIAIFDADFLPPTDFLEKTMPHFSDPGVGMVQTRWSYINRGYSVLTQVQAILLDGHFVFEHGARSRSGCFFNFNGTAGIWRRQAIEDAGGWQHDTLTEDTDLSYRAQLCGWKFLYLPDVECLSELPVEMNAFKTQQARWAKGLIQTGRKLLPAIWRSPVPWRIKLEAFFHLTANLCYPLMSVLAALILPAIIVRFYQGWFQMLYIDLPLMIAATGSVSTFYLGSQRELFPGDWRNKLRFLPFILATGIGLTITNTCAVLEGLFGHQSEFVRTPKYRIEDRVAGSRTRFFQNVYRRRTHWVALVEILIGSYFTFAVYHALGNENYATGMFLCLFVIGYLGTGLYSLFQARWDRLAGLVAGQIAALRRPFSKSLQES
;
A
#
# COMPACT_ATOMS: atom_id res chain seq x y z
N MET A 1 4.15 59.33 -22.81
CA MET A 1 5.57 59.05 -23.14
C MET A 1 5.78 57.55 -23.00
N ILE A 2 5.89 56.86 -24.13
CA ILE A 2 6.15 55.41 -24.18
C ILE A 2 7.63 55.22 -23.86
N SER A 3 7.94 54.37 -22.89
CA SER A 3 9.32 54.10 -22.45
C SER A 3 10.17 53.52 -23.61
N PRO A 4 11.44 53.91 -23.77
CA PRO A 4 12.34 53.41 -24.82
C PRO A 4 12.51 51.88 -24.79
N ALA A 5 12.28 51.22 -23.65
CA ALA A 5 12.31 49.76 -23.48
C ALA A 5 11.15 49.05 -24.21
N MET A 6 10.03 49.73 -24.46
CA MET A 6 8.89 49.17 -25.20
C MET A 6 9.10 49.20 -26.73
N LEU A 7 9.94 50.07 -27.23
CA LEU A 7 10.26 50.19 -28.67
C LEU A 7 11.27 49.14 -29.13
N LEU A 8 12.19 48.69 -28.26
CA LEU A 8 13.19 47.66 -28.57
C LEU A 8 12.63 46.25 -28.54
N ALA A 9 11.53 45.99 -27.83
CA ALA A 9 10.89 44.68 -27.77
C ALA A 9 10.01 44.36 -29.00
N ALA A 10 9.62 45.38 -29.78
CA ALA A 10 8.79 45.22 -30.96
C ALA A 10 9.55 44.70 -32.19
N GLU A 11 10.90 44.66 -32.16
CA GLU A 11 11.71 44.37 -33.33
C GLU A 11 12.25 42.90 -33.42
N ASN A 12 12.13 42.11 -32.33
CA ASN A 12 12.61 40.73 -32.37
C ASN A 12 11.52 39.69 -32.03
N PRO A 13 10.89 39.08 -33.06
CA PRO A 13 9.79 38.15 -32.84
C PRO A 13 10.20 36.91 -32.02
N VAL A 14 11.49 36.51 -32.05
CA VAL A 14 12.01 35.40 -31.24
C VAL A 14 12.07 35.80 -29.75
N LEU A 15 12.48 37.06 -29.47
CA LEU A 15 12.54 37.58 -28.10
C LEU A 15 11.14 37.73 -27.51
N VAL A 16 10.17 38.21 -28.31
CA VAL A 16 8.76 38.34 -27.94
C VAL A 16 8.14 36.96 -27.69
N TYR A 17 8.46 35.98 -28.53
CA TYR A 17 8.03 34.59 -28.32
C TYR A 17 8.64 33.98 -27.03
N PHE A 18 9.95 34.18 -26.81
CA PHE A 18 10.65 33.71 -25.62
C PHE A 18 10.09 34.38 -24.35
N GLN A 19 9.81 35.68 -24.38
CA GLN A 19 9.17 36.38 -23.27
C GLN A 19 7.75 35.89 -23.00
N ARG A 20 6.95 35.62 -24.03
CA ARG A 20 5.61 35.04 -23.87
C ARG A 20 5.59 33.63 -23.33
N VAL A 21 6.54 32.81 -23.70
CA VAL A 21 6.59 31.39 -23.28
C VAL A 21 7.31 31.19 -21.97
N PHE A 22 8.40 31.94 -21.72
CA PHE A 22 9.28 31.73 -20.59
C PHE A 22 9.25 32.84 -19.52
N MET A 23 8.68 34.00 -19.83
CA MET A 23 8.54 35.12 -18.88
C MET A 23 7.15 35.75 -18.95
N PRO A 24 6.03 35.01 -18.92
CA PRO A 24 4.74 35.65 -18.66
C PRO A 24 4.83 36.27 -17.27
N ASP A 25 4.33 37.51 -17.11
CA ASP A 25 4.16 38.07 -15.79
C ASP A 25 3.21 37.18 -14.99
N PRO A 26 3.68 36.46 -13.96
CA PRO A 26 2.85 35.52 -13.20
C PRO A 26 1.73 36.21 -12.44
N PHE A 27 1.79 37.57 -12.36
CA PHE A 27 0.80 38.42 -11.70
C PHE A 27 -0.06 39.16 -12.70
N GLN A 28 0.14 38.96 -14.00
CA GLN A 28 -0.69 39.58 -15.03
C GLN A 28 -2.14 39.10 -14.89
N GLY A 29 -3.06 39.98 -14.58
CA GLY A 29 -4.47 39.65 -14.35
C GLY A 29 -4.90 39.52 -12.88
N ILE A 30 -3.99 39.44 -11.91
CA ILE A 30 -4.36 39.41 -10.47
C ILE A 30 -5.22 40.62 -10.10
N TYR A 31 -4.96 41.77 -10.69
CA TYR A 31 -5.73 42.98 -10.47
C TYR A 31 -7.15 42.96 -11.08
N GLN A 32 -7.44 41.92 -11.90
CA GLN A 32 -8.74 41.70 -12.53
C GLN A 32 -9.52 40.56 -11.89
N VAL A 33 -8.89 39.80 -10.97
CA VAL A 33 -9.50 38.67 -10.27
C VAL A 33 -10.58 39.18 -9.33
N ASN A 34 -11.78 38.65 -9.47
CA ASN A 34 -12.88 38.95 -8.57
C ASN A 34 -12.85 37.99 -7.34
N THR A 35 -13.69 38.30 -6.35
CA THR A 35 -13.75 37.52 -5.11
C THR A 35 -14.12 36.05 -5.37
N PHE A 36 -14.93 35.75 -6.37
CA PHE A 36 -15.33 34.39 -6.71
C PHE A 36 -14.16 33.61 -7.28
N ASP A 37 -13.36 34.17 -8.17
CA ASP A 37 -12.17 33.57 -8.73
C ASP A 37 -11.17 33.21 -7.60
N LEU A 38 -11.00 34.14 -6.64
CA LEU A 38 -10.13 33.94 -5.49
C LEU A 38 -10.60 32.78 -4.59
N LEU A 39 -11.92 32.64 -4.38
CA LEU A 39 -12.52 31.55 -3.61
C LEU A 39 -12.25 30.18 -4.25
N ILE A 40 -12.01 30.09 -5.56
CA ILE A 40 -11.66 28.87 -6.27
C ILE A 40 -10.14 28.68 -6.28
N LEU A 41 -9.38 29.68 -6.69
CA LEU A 41 -7.94 29.55 -6.94
C LEU A 41 -7.12 29.43 -5.65
N ALA A 42 -7.50 30.15 -4.58
CA ALA A 42 -6.75 30.09 -3.32
C ALA A 42 -6.76 28.68 -2.71
N PRO A 43 -7.93 28.01 -2.49
CA PRO A 43 -7.93 26.64 -1.99
C PRO A 43 -7.32 25.65 -3.00
N TYR A 44 -7.48 25.85 -4.31
CA TYR A 44 -6.86 25.03 -5.34
C TYR A 44 -5.34 25.02 -5.20
N PHE A 45 -4.69 26.19 -5.18
CA PHE A 45 -3.23 26.27 -5.04
C PHE A 45 -2.75 25.85 -3.66
N LEU A 46 -3.48 26.17 -2.59
CA LEU A 46 -3.14 25.69 -1.25
C LEU A 46 -3.08 24.15 -1.20
N VAL A 47 -4.09 23.48 -1.74
CA VAL A 47 -4.13 22.01 -1.80
C VAL A 47 -2.99 21.46 -2.64
N LEU A 48 -2.71 22.06 -3.80
CA LEU A 48 -1.57 21.65 -4.64
C LEU A 48 -0.24 21.79 -3.92
N VAL A 49 -0.01 22.89 -3.21
CA VAL A 49 1.22 23.12 -2.43
C VAL A 49 1.37 22.06 -1.32
N VAL A 50 0.29 21.75 -0.59
CA VAL A 50 0.33 20.72 0.44
C VAL A 50 0.59 19.33 -0.17
N LEU A 51 -0.06 18.99 -1.27
CA LEU A 51 0.19 17.74 -1.98
C LEU A 51 1.62 17.66 -2.53
N ALA A 52 2.17 18.76 -3.05
CA ALA A 52 3.56 18.85 -3.49
C ALA A 52 4.54 18.66 -2.33
N PHE A 53 4.23 19.18 -1.14
CA PHE A 53 5.02 18.98 0.07
C PHE A 53 5.08 17.50 0.45
N TYR A 54 3.95 16.79 0.49
CA TYR A 54 3.93 15.33 0.70
C TYR A 54 4.61 14.57 -0.43
N GLY A 55 4.44 15.02 -1.67
CA GLY A 55 5.12 14.44 -2.83
C GLY A 55 6.64 14.56 -2.73
N SER A 56 7.14 15.74 -2.34
CA SER A 56 8.57 16.00 -2.16
C SER A 56 9.22 15.11 -1.11
N HIS A 57 8.47 14.69 -0.08
CA HIS A 57 8.94 13.72 0.90
C HIS A 57 9.37 12.37 0.27
N ARG A 58 8.74 11.93 -0.84
CA ARG A 58 9.18 10.73 -1.58
C ARG A 58 10.59 10.87 -2.15
N TYR A 59 10.94 12.06 -2.67
CA TYR A 59 12.32 12.32 -3.10
C TYR A 59 13.31 12.29 -1.92
N LEU A 60 12.90 12.78 -0.75
CA LEU A 60 13.71 12.67 0.46
C LEU A 60 13.94 11.20 0.86
N LEU A 61 12.91 10.35 0.77
CA LEU A 61 13.07 8.90 1.01
C LEU A 61 14.03 8.25 0.01
N LEU A 62 13.90 8.56 -1.29
CA LEU A 62 14.85 8.11 -2.30
C LEU A 62 16.28 8.55 -1.98
N TYR A 63 16.46 9.81 -1.63
CA TYR A 63 17.76 10.35 -1.23
C TYR A 63 18.33 9.61 -0.01
N LYS A 64 17.54 9.43 1.05
CA LYS A 64 17.95 8.69 2.26
C LYS A 64 18.32 7.24 1.93
N PHE A 65 17.54 6.56 1.08
CA PHE A 65 17.79 5.19 0.67
C PHE A 65 19.14 5.02 -0.02
N TYR A 66 19.43 5.86 -1.02
CA TYR A 66 20.69 5.76 -1.77
C TYR A 66 21.90 6.24 -0.97
N ARG A 67 21.75 7.32 -0.21
CA ARG A 67 22.82 7.85 0.66
C ARG A 67 23.26 6.86 1.74
N ASN A 68 22.32 6.13 2.30
CA ASN A 68 22.58 5.16 3.38
C ASN A 68 22.63 3.71 2.85
N ARG A 69 23.02 3.50 1.60
CA ARG A 69 23.05 2.16 0.99
C ARG A 69 23.97 1.19 1.72
N ALA A 70 25.08 1.69 2.27
CA ALA A 70 26.04 0.91 3.05
C ALA A 70 25.53 0.51 4.45
N SER A 71 24.53 1.20 4.98
CA SER A 71 23.96 0.92 6.32
C SER A 71 22.89 -0.19 6.29
N ARG A 72 22.99 -1.11 5.34
CA ARG A 72 22.11 -2.29 5.28
C ARG A 72 22.48 -3.25 6.39
N PRO A 73 21.52 -3.87 7.11
CA PRO A 73 21.82 -4.92 8.07
C PRO A 73 22.60 -6.05 7.38
N LEU A 74 23.77 -6.34 7.89
CA LEU A 74 24.57 -7.48 7.45
C LEU A 74 24.18 -8.69 8.31
N PRO A 75 24.24 -9.91 7.76
CA PRO A 75 24.11 -11.10 8.59
C PRO A 75 25.15 -11.06 9.70
N PRO A 76 24.76 -11.29 10.96
CA PRO A 76 25.72 -11.39 12.07
C PRO A 76 26.72 -12.50 11.81
N VAL A 77 27.96 -12.28 12.19
CA VAL A 77 29.05 -13.26 12.02
C VAL A 77 28.88 -14.44 12.97
N GLU A 78 28.26 -14.21 14.13
CA GLU A 78 28.06 -15.23 15.15
C GLU A 78 26.59 -15.68 15.17
N ALA A 79 26.40 -16.99 15.08
CA ALA A 79 25.09 -17.61 15.33
C ALA A 79 24.73 -17.47 16.82
N LEU A 80 23.43 -17.32 17.09
CA LEU A 80 22.92 -17.39 18.46
C LEU A 80 23.24 -18.75 19.08
N ASN A 81 23.96 -18.76 20.18
CA ASN A 81 24.28 -19.97 20.90
C ASN A 81 24.14 -19.75 22.42
N PRO A 82 23.21 -20.43 23.12
CA PRO A 82 22.28 -21.41 22.57
C PRO A 82 21.17 -20.80 21.68
N LEU A 83 20.60 -21.62 20.80
CA LEU A 83 19.40 -21.22 20.03
C LEU A 83 18.24 -20.97 20.99
N PRO A 84 17.52 -19.82 20.86
CA PRO A 84 16.41 -19.50 21.74
C PRO A 84 15.12 -20.22 21.33
N ARG A 85 14.15 -20.26 22.23
CA ARG A 85 12.77 -20.70 21.90
C ARG A 85 12.04 -19.68 21.05
N VAL A 86 11.33 -20.16 20.02
CA VAL A 86 10.51 -19.36 19.13
C VAL A 86 9.07 -19.88 19.13
N THR A 87 8.10 -18.99 19.30
CA THR A 87 6.68 -19.28 19.08
C THR A 87 6.25 -18.65 17.75
N VAL A 88 5.68 -19.45 16.85
CA VAL A 88 5.06 -19.00 15.61
C VAL A 88 3.57 -18.84 15.86
N GLN A 89 3.04 -17.63 15.72
CA GLN A 89 1.62 -17.32 15.86
C GLN A 89 0.95 -17.16 14.51
N LEU A 90 -0.12 -17.92 14.28
CA LEU A 90 -0.91 -17.98 13.05
C LEU A 90 -2.34 -17.50 13.35
N PRO A 91 -2.62 -16.16 13.32
CA PRO A 91 -3.96 -15.65 13.52
C PRO A 91 -4.86 -15.96 12.32
N VAL A 92 -5.99 -16.62 12.56
CA VAL A 92 -6.94 -17.09 11.54
C VAL A 92 -8.35 -16.61 11.84
N TYR A 93 -9.06 -16.15 10.80
CA TYR A 93 -10.48 -15.83 10.89
C TYR A 93 -11.20 -16.06 9.56
N ASN A 94 -12.03 -17.10 9.47
CA ASN A 94 -12.82 -17.46 8.29
C ASN A 94 -11.97 -17.61 7.01
N GLU A 95 -10.83 -18.30 7.06
CA GLU A 95 -9.83 -18.44 5.99
C GLU A 95 -9.80 -19.87 5.38
N ARG A 96 -10.97 -20.46 5.15
CA ARG A 96 -11.15 -21.85 4.70
C ARG A 96 -10.30 -22.28 3.48
N TYR A 97 -9.94 -21.35 2.59
CA TYR A 97 -9.22 -21.67 1.38
C TYR A 97 -7.69 -21.75 1.55
N VAL A 98 -7.16 -21.08 2.59
CA VAL A 98 -5.71 -20.89 2.77
C VAL A 98 -5.17 -21.43 4.07
N VAL A 99 -6.02 -21.72 5.08
CA VAL A 99 -5.61 -22.12 6.42
C VAL A 99 -4.77 -23.41 6.44
N GLU A 100 -5.14 -24.42 5.67
CA GLU A 100 -4.37 -25.67 5.61
C GLU A 100 -2.97 -25.44 5.05
N ARG A 101 -2.86 -24.65 3.96
CA ARG A 101 -1.58 -24.30 3.36
C ARG A 101 -0.70 -23.53 4.34
N LEU A 102 -1.25 -22.54 5.07
CA LEU A 102 -0.51 -21.80 6.10
C LEU A 102 0.08 -22.75 7.16
N ILE A 103 -0.74 -23.69 7.68
CA ILE A 103 -0.30 -24.64 8.70
C ILE A 103 0.79 -25.58 8.15
N GLU A 104 0.64 -26.05 6.92
CA GLU A 104 1.62 -26.89 6.22
C GLU A 104 2.98 -26.19 6.09
N GLU A 105 2.98 -24.94 5.60
CA GLU A 105 4.20 -24.13 5.44
C GLU A 105 4.85 -23.79 6.80
N ALA A 106 4.04 -23.43 7.80
CA ALA A 106 4.56 -23.15 9.14
C ALA A 106 5.20 -24.39 9.80
N CYS A 107 4.61 -25.57 9.60
CA CYS A 107 5.22 -26.83 10.06
C CYS A 107 6.48 -27.21 9.26
N GLY A 108 6.68 -26.63 8.08
CA GLY A 108 7.86 -26.81 7.23
C GLY A 108 9.05 -25.92 7.60
N ILE A 109 8.91 -25.00 8.57
CA ILE A 109 10.02 -24.15 9.02
C ILE A 109 11.13 -25.00 9.65
N ASP A 110 12.35 -24.78 9.17
CA ASP A 110 13.54 -25.48 9.65
C ASP A 110 14.05 -24.86 10.95
N TYR A 111 13.72 -25.50 12.06
CA TYR A 111 14.15 -25.14 13.42
C TYR A 111 14.04 -26.36 14.34
N PRO A 112 14.91 -26.51 15.38
CA PRO A 112 14.80 -27.63 16.31
C PRO A 112 13.40 -27.69 16.95
N ARG A 113 12.74 -28.83 16.83
CA ARG A 113 11.33 -29.00 17.27
C ARG A 113 11.12 -28.74 18.75
N GLU A 114 12.11 -29.02 19.58
CA GLU A 114 12.11 -28.77 21.02
C GLU A 114 12.20 -27.27 21.38
N LEU A 115 12.66 -26.44 20.44
CA LEU A 115 12.78 -25.00 20.58
C LEU A 115 11.71 -24.24 19.78
N LEU A 116 10.88 -24.94 18.99
CA LEU A 116 9.79 -24.36 18.21
C LEU A 116 8.45 -24.60 18.91
N GLU A 117 7.54 -23.68 18.82
CA GLU A 117 6.14 -23.80 19.16
C GLU A 117 5.31 -23.15 18.06
N ILE A 118 4.25 -23.78 17.59
CA ILE A 118 3.33 -23.22 16.61
C ILE A 118 1.94 -23.10 17.25
N GLN A 119 1.37 -21.90 17.25
CA GLN A 119 0.04 -21.61 17.76
C GLN A 119 -0.87 -21.20 16.60
N VAL A 120 -1.92 -21.97 16.33
CA VAL A 120 -3.01 -21.56 15.43
C VAL A 120 -4.06 -20.87 16.29
N LEU A 121 -4.16 -19.53 16.11
CA LEU A 121 -5.05 -18.65 16.87
C LEU A 121 -6.33 -18.42 16.06
N ASP A 122 -7.36 -19.20 16.31
CA ASP A 122 -8.54 -19.26 15.45
C ASP A 122 -9.76 -18.58 16.10
N ASP A 123 -10.23 -17.51 15.46
CA ASP A 123 -11.45 -16.77 15.79
C ASP A 123 -12.60 -17.09 14.81
N SER A 124 -12.48 -18.15 13.99
CA SER A 124 -13.40 -18.45 12.91
C SER A 124 -14.76 -18.93 13.41
N THR A 125 -15.77 -18.65 12.59
CA THR A 125 -17.17 -19.01 12.83
C THR A 125 -17.77 -19.86 11.71
N ASP A 126 -16.95 -20.25 10.74
CA ASP A 126 -17.33 -21.07 9.58
C ASP A 126 -16.55 -22.41 9.54
N ASP A 127 -16.59 -23.10 8.38
CA ASP A 127 -15.90 -24.38 8.16
C ASP A 127 -14.37 -24.34 8.43
N THR A 128 -13.79 -23.13 8.54
CA THR A 128 -12.37 -22.95 8.85
C THR A 128 -12.01 -23.62 10.17
N VAL A 129 -12.90 -23.58 11.17
CA VAL A 129 -12.73 -24.22 12.49
C VAL A 129 -12.40 -25.72 12.34
N ALA A 130 -13.22 -26.42 11.58
CA ALA A 130 -13.03 -27.86 11.38
C ALA A 130 -11.76 -28.16 10.56
N LEU A 131 -11.50 -27.37 9.50
CA LEU A 131 -10.31 -27.54 8.65
C LEU A 131 -9.02 -27.29 9.44
N ALA A 132 -8.96 -26.19 10.19
CA ALA A 132 -7.79 -25.83 10.99
C ALA A 132 -7.51 -26.89 12.07
N ARG A 133 -8.55 -27.27 12.84
CA ARG A 133 -8.43 -28.30 13.90
C ARG A 133 -7.93 -29.63 13.36
N ASN A 134 -8.55 -30.14 12.29
CA ASN A 134 -8.14 -31.41 11.68
C ASN A 134 -6.70 -31.36 11.14
N CYS A 135 -6.30 -30.23 10.57
CA CYS A 135 -4.94 -30.03 10.08
C CYS A 135 -3.93 -30.02 11.23
N VAL A 136 -4.21 -29.27 12.31
CA VAL A 136 -3.37 -29.25 13.53
C VAL A 136 -3.23 -30.64 14.14
N GLU A 137 -4.34 -31.39 14.29
CA GLU A 137 -4.29 -32.76 14.83
C GLU A 137 -3.46 -33.70 13.96
N ARG A 138 -3.50 -33.53 12.63
CA ARG A 138 -2.67 -34.32 11.69
C ARG A 138 -1.19 -34.07 11.93
N PHE A 139 -0.77 -32.77 12.00
CA PHE A 139 0.63 -32.41 12.22
C PHE A 139 1.13 -32.71 13.63
N ALA A 140 0.28 -32.55 14.66
CA ALA A 140 0.60 -32.95 16.01
C ALA A 140 0.89 -34.46 16.12
N ARG A 141 0.11 -35.33 15.44
CA ARG A 141 0.37 -36.78 15.35
C ARG A 141 1.68 -37.11 14.63
N LEU A 142 2.15 -36.25 13.72
CA LEU A 142 3.46 -36.34 13.07
C LEU A 142 4.62 -35.79 13.93
N GLY A 143 4.33 -35.40 15.17
CA GLY A 143 5.31 -34.93 16.13
C GLY A 143 5.71 -33.44 15.95
N HIS A 144 4.94 -32.63 15.23
CA HIS A 144 5.17 -31.19 15.19
C HIS A 144 4.66 -30.52 16.47
N PRO A 145 5.40 -29.50 17.00
CA PRO A 145 5.03 -28.79 18.24
C PRO A 145 3.95 -27.75 17.96
N ILE A 146 2.77 -28.18 17.51
CA ILE A 146 1.67 -27.34 17.08
C ILE A 146 0.46 -27.48 18.01
N ARG A 147 -0.18 -26.36 18.33
CA ARG A 147 -1.38 -26.26 19.17
C ARG A 147 -2.47 -25.45 18.49
N TYR A 148 -3.71 -25.84 18.69
CA TYR A 148 -4.92 -25.13 18.25
C TYR A 148 -5.53 -24.39 19.42
N LEU A 149 -5.67 -23.06 19.29
CA LEU A 149 -6.26 -22.16 20.27
C LEU A 149 -7.46 -21.48 19.62
N HIS A 150 -8.67 -21.86 20.04
CA HIS A 150 -9.90 -21.29 19.51
C HIS A 150 -10.52 -20.35 20.53
N ARG A 151 -11.04 -19.19 20.04
CA ARG A 151 -11.78 -18.23 20.85
C ARG A 151 -13.22 -18.13 20.37
N ASP A 152 -14.17 -18.22 21.29
CA ASP A 152 -15.60 -18.02 21.00
C ASP A 152 -15.93 -16.52 20.87
N ASN A 153 -15.20 -15.66 21.59
CA ASN A 153 -15.28 -14.22 21.44
C ASN A 153 -14.21 -13.72 20.45
N ARG A 154 -14.53 -12.72 19.69
CA ARG A 154 -13.59 -12.09 18.77
C ARG A 154 -13.15 -10.71 19.29
N GLU A 155 -13.07 -10.55 20.62
CA GLU A 155 -12.69 -9.28 21.24
C GLU A 155 -11.28 -8.88 20.84
N GLY A 156 -11.11 -7.62 20.40
CA GLY A 156 -9.84 -7.09 19.91
C GLY A 156 -9.36 -7.67 18.59
N TYR A 157 -10.17 -8.49 17.92
CA TYR A 157 -9.85 -9.07 16.59
C TYR A 157 -8.48 -9.77 16.58
N LYS A 158 -7.63 -9.51 15.57
CA LYS A 158 -6.27 -10.05 15.46
C LYS A 158 -5.39 -9.66 16.66
N ALA A 159 -5.43 -8.40 17.08
CA ALA A 159 -4.66 -7.94 18.25
C ALA A 159 -5.02 -8.73 19.50
N GLY A 160 -6.33 -8.98 19.73
CA GLY A 160 -6.81 -9.81 20.83
C GLY A 160 -6.35 -11.25 20.74
N ALA A 161 -6.39 -11.86 19.54
CA ALA A 161 -5.89 -13.22 19.32
C ALA A 161 -4.38 -13.33 19.62
N LEU A 162 -3.58 -12.38 19.12
CA LEU A 162 -2.13 -12.34 19.39
C LEU A 162 -1.83 -12.12 20.87
N ALA A 163 -2.59 -11.25 21.54
CA ALA A 163 -2.44 -10.99 22.98
C ALA A 163 -2.72 -12.24 23.83
N GLU A 164 -3.80 -12.97 23.53
CA GLU A 164 -4.15 -14.21 24.22
C GLU A 164 -3.14 -15.33 23.93
N GLY A 165 -2.77 -15.48 22.67
CA GLY A 165 -1.71 -16.42 22.29
C GLY A 165 -0.39 -16.15 23.00
N LEU A 166 -0.03 -14.88 23.20
CA LEU A 166 1.20 -14.48 23.88
C LEU A 166 1.23 -14.93 25.36
N GLN A 167 0.06 -14.98 26.05
CA GLN A 167 0.01 -15.45 27.44
C GLN A 167 0.43 -16.92 27.59
N SER A 168 0.10 -17.73 26.60
CA SER A 168 0.43 -19.18 26.59
C SER A 168 1.69 -19.52 25.80
N ALA A 169 2.30 -18.53 25.12
CA ALA A 169 3.51 -18.70 24.33
C ALA A 169 4.72 -19.02 25.22
N THR A 170 5.52 -20.00 24.81
CA THR A 170 6.74 -20.39 25.53
C THR A 170 8.01 -19.77 24.94
N GLY A 171 7.90 -19.19 23.74
CA GLY A 171 9.02 -18.59 23.03
C GLY A 171 9.46 -17.25 23.60
N GLU A 172 10.77 -17.01 23.62
CA GLU A 172 11.38 -15.70 23.83
C GLU A 172 11.15 -14.77 22.63
N PHE A 173 10.98 -15.38 21.45
CA PHE A 173 10.70 -14.69 20.20
C PHE A 173 9.39 -15.15 19.61
N ILE A 174 8.65 -14.20 19.03
CA ILE A 174 7.31 -14.40 18.47
C ILE A 174 7.35 -14.09 16.98
N ALA A 175 7.26 -15.11 16.14
CA ALA A 175 7.10 -14.97 14.69
C ALA A 175 5.60 -14.94 14.34
N ILE A 176 5.18 -14.07 13.42
CA ILE A 176 3.76 -13.90 13.09
C ILE A 176 3.56 -14.03 11.58
N PHE A 177 2.59 -14.88 11.18
CA PHE A 177 2.21 -15.06 9.78
C PHE A 177 0.69 -15.05 9.63
N ASP A 178 0.19 -14.13 8.81
CA ASP A 178 -1.22 -14.08 8.42
C ASP A 178 -1.57 -15.27 7.50
N ALA A 179 -2.86 -15.58 7.41
CA ALA A 179 -3.37 -16.77 6.74
C ALA A 179 -2.99 -16.91 5.26
N ASP A 180 -2.69 -15.81 4.59
CA ASP A 180 -2.30 -15.75 3.18
C ASP A 180 -0.78 -15.75 2.94
N PHE A 181 0.02 -15.86 3.99
CA PHE A 181 1.48 -15.88 3.91
C PHE A 181 2.03 -17.31 3.86
N LEU A 182 3.16 -17.45 3.18
CA LEU A 182 3.92 -18.67 3.04
C LEU A 182 5.33 -18.43 3.58
N PRO A 183 5.57 -18.73 4.87
CA PRO A 183 6.91 -18.62 5.43
C PRO A 183 7.88 -19.56 4.69
N PRO A 184 9.04 -19.06 4.22
CA PRO A 184 10.06 -19.94 3.67
C PRO A 184 10.66 -20.83 4.77
N THR A 185 11.10 -22.04 4.40
CA THR A 185 11.64 -23.02 5.36
C THR A 185 12.82 -22.47 6.16
N ASP A 186 13.68 -21.67 5.54
CA ASP A 186 14.87 -21.03 6.13
C ASP A 186 14.59 -19.68 6.82
N PHE A 187 13.32 -19.35 7.09
CA PHE A 187 12.91 -18.07 7.66
C PHE A 187 13.60 -17.78 9.00
N LEU A 188 13.58 -18.72 9.92
CA LEU A 188 14.19 -18.56 11.24
C LEU A 188 15.71 -18.56 11.16
N GLU A 189 16.30 -19.41 10.31
CA GLU A 189 17.75 -19.41 10.07
C GLU A 189 18.27 -18.04 9.63
N LYS A 190 17.56 -17.36 8.73
CA LYS A 190 17.95 -16.05 8.20
C LYS A 190 17.65 -14.87 9.12
N THR A 191 16.66 -14.98 10.00
CA THR A 191 16.18 -13.86 10.81
C THR A 191 16.70 -13.87 12.25
N MET A 192 16.76 -15.05 12.88
CA MET A 192 17.15 -15.17 14.29
C MET A 192 18.55 -14.63 14.61
N PRO A 193 19.59 -14.82 13.79
CA PRO A 193 20.92 -14.31 14.10
C PRO A 193 20.96 -12.79 14.38
N HIS A 194 20.05 -12.01 13.79
CA HIS A 194 19.97 -10.56 14.01
C HIS A 194 19.56 -10.15 15.43
N PHE A 195 19.05 -11.06 16.23
CA PHE A 195 18.71 -10.84 17.64
C PHE A 195 19.91 -11.04 18.60
N SER A 196 21.11 -11.32 18.08
CA SER A 196 22.35 -11.29 18.86
C SER A 196 22.61 -9.89 19.47
N ASP A 197 22.15 -8.79 18.83
CA ASP A 197 22.04 -7.49 19.48
C ASP A 197 20.83 -7.48 20.43
N PRO A 198 21.02 -7.42 21.76
CA PRO A 198 19.93 -7.41 22.73
C PRO A 198 19.00 -6.20 22.60
N GLY A 199 19.44 -5.13 21.93
CA GLY A 199 18.61 -3.95 21.65
C GLY A 199 17.66 -4.13 20.47
N VAL A 200 17.75 -5.23 19.70
CA VAL A 200 16.83 -5.51 18.60
C VAL A 200 15.52 -6.11 19.14
N GLY A 201 14.44 -5.34 18.97
CA GLY A 201 13.09 -5.74 19.40
C GLY A 201 12.25 -6.38 18.29
N MET A 202 12.53 -6.07 17.02
CA MET A 202 11.75 -6.59 15.90
C MET A 202 12.58 -6.69 14.62
N VAL A 203 12.34 -7.75 13.86
CA VAL A 203 12.87 -7.98 12.51
C VAL A 203 11.70 -8.13 11.54
N GLN A 204 11.62 -7.26 10.52
CA GLN A 204 10.66 -7.34 9.43
C GLN A 204 11.33 -7.86 8.17
N THR A 205 10.68 -8.79 7.47
CA THR A 205 11.10 -9.28 6.16
C THR A 205 10.29 -8.65 5.03
N ARG A 206 10.69 -8.84 3.78
CA ARG A 206 10.03 -8.26 2.61
C ARG A 206 8.88 -9.16 2.12
N TRP A 207 7.74 -8.56 1.85
CA TRP A 207 6.66 -9.27 1.19
C TRP A 207 6.95 -9.42 -0.31
N SER A 208 6.59 -10.59 -0.83
CA SER A 208 6.52 -10.88 -2.26
C SER A 208 5.19 -11.57 -2.58
N TYR A 209 4.86 -11.80 -3.86
CA TYR A 209 3.47 -12.09 -4.24
C TYR A 209 3.37 -13.26 -5.20
N ILE A 210 2.65 -14.33 -4.78
CA ILE A 210 2.44 -15.56 -5.56
C ILE A 210 1.54 -15.34 -6.79
N ASN A 211 0.66 -14.33 -6.75
CA ASN A 211 -0.30 -14.05 -7.81
C ASN A 211 -0.06 -12.69 -8.48
N ARG A 212 1.19 -12.19 -8.45
CA ARG A 212 1.59 -10.92 -9.09
C ARG A 212 1.14 -10.83 -10.55
N GLY A 213 1.30 -11.91 -11.33
CA GLY A 213 0.99 -11.99 -12.75
C GLY A 213 -0.48 -12.24 -13.10
N TYR A 214 -1.36 -12.42 -12.10
CA TYR A 214 -2.75 -12.83 -12.32
C TYR A 214 -3.57 -11.79 -13.11
N SER A 215 -3.45 -10.51 -12.79
CA SER A 215 -4.20 -9.42 -13.45
C SER A 215 -3.42 -8.09 -13.41
N VAL A 216 -3.92 -7.08 -14.17
CA VAL A 216 -3.40 -5.71 -14.06
C VAL A 216 -3.57 -5.18 -12.64
N LEU A 217 -4.68 -5.48 -11.98
CA LEU A 217 -4.94 -5.07 -10.60
C LEU A 217 -3.89 -5.64 -9.62
N THR A 218 -3.58 -6.94 -9.70
CA THR A 218 -2.56 -7.56 -8.84
C THR A 218 -1.16 -7.04 -9.15
N GLN A 219 -0.86 -6.79 -10.42
CA GLN A 219 0.43 -6.21 -10.81
C GLN A 219 0.61 -4.78 -10.28
N VAL A 220 -0.44 -3.95 -10.33
CA VAL A 220 -0.43 -2.59 -9.77
C VAL A 220 -0.26 -2.63 -8.26
N GLN A 221 -1.01 -3.48 -7.55
CA GLN A 221 -0.86 -3.65 -6.10
C GLN A 221 0.56 -4.08 -5.71
N ALA A 222 1.12 -5.03 -6.46
CA ALA A 222 2.50 -5.49 -6.23
C ALA A 222 3.50 -4.33 -6.36
N ILE A 223 3.38 -3.49 -7.39
CA ILE A 223 4.28 -2.34 -7.59
C ILE A 223 4.13 -1.30 -6.47
N LEU A 224 2.88 -1.04 -6.02
CA LEU A 224 2.62 -0.13 -4.89
C LEU A 224 3.29 -0.63 -3.60
N LEU A 225 3.16 -1.91 -3.28
CA LEU A 225 3.77 -2.52 -2.10
C LEU A 225 5.30 -2.67 -2.23
N ASP A 226 5.81 -2.96 -3.44
CA ASP A 226 7.26 -2.93 -3.69
C ASP A 226 7.87 -1.55 -3.37
N GLY A 227 7.17 -0.46 -3.73
CA GLY A 227 7.59 0.90 -3.36
C GLY A 227 7.68 1.08 -1.85
N HIS A 228 6.68 0.60 -1.12
CA HIS A 228 6.64 0.63 0.34
C HIS A 228 7.82 -0.14 0.96
N PHE A 229 8.02 -1.40 0.57
CA PHE A 229 9.10 -2.22 1.14
C PHE A 229 10.49 -1.75 0.73
N VAL A 230 10.71 -1.42 -0.55
CA VAL A 230 12.05 -1.03 -1.02
C VAL A 230 12.45 0.32 -0.48
N PHE A 231 11.62 1.36 -0.69
CA PHE A 231 12.03 2.72 -0.38
C PHE A 231 11.56 3.21 0.98
N GLU A 232 10.30 2.98 1.37
CA GLU A 232 9.86 3.50 2.67
C GLU A 232 10.53 2.76 3.82
N HIS A 233 10.42 1.42 3.86
CA HIS A 233 11.10 0.62 4.88
C HIS A 233 12.61 0.70 4.75
N GLY A 234 13.12 0.55 3.52
CA GLY A 234 14.56 0.61 3.27
C GLY A 234 15.18 1.95 3.68
N ALA A 235 14.55 3.08 3.35
CA ALA A 235 15.07 4.40 3.73
C ALA A 235 14.98 4.64 5.23
N ARG A 236 13.84 4.32 5.87
CA ARG A 236 13.65 4.52 7.31
C ARG A 236 14.59 3.65 8.12
N SER A 237 14.66 2.35 7.84
CA SER A 237 15.56 1.42 8.52
C SER A 237 17.03 1.84 8.40
N ARG A 238 17.53 2.10 7.16
CA ARG A 238 18.91 2.48 6.91
C ARG A 238 19.30 3.85 7.49
N SER A 239 18.36 4.77 7.66
CA SER A 239 18.60 6.11 8.23
C SER A 239 18.33 6.19 9.74
N GLY A 240 18.00 5.07 10.40
CA GLY A 240 17.67 5.03 11.82
C GLY A 240 16.42 5.85 12.17
N CYS A 241 15.45 5.91 11.25
CA CYS A 241 14.11 6.45 11.50
C CYS A 241 13.16 5.34 11.92
N PHE A 242 12.10 5.70 12.61
CA PHE A 242 11.06 4.75 13.00
C PHE A 242 10.31 4.21 11.78
N PHE A 243 10.05 2.92 11.79
CA PHE A 243 9.21 2.24 10.80
C PHE A 243 8.36 1.16 11.48
N ASN A 244 7.33 0.68 10.79
CA ASN A 244 6.39 -0.26 11.38
C ASN A 244 6.69 -1.71 10.99
N PHE A 245 6.35 -2.64 11.87
CA PHE A 245 5.99 -4.00 11.52
C PHE A 245 4.71 -3.97 10.68
N ASN A 246 4.65 -4.77 9.62
CA ASN A 246 3.49 -4.79 8.71
C ASN A 246 2.42 -5.82 9.10
N GLY A 247 2.37 -6.18 10.37
CA GLY A 247 1.41 -7.13 10.91
C GLY A 247 1.77 -8.60 10.73
N THR A 248 2.71 -8.93 9.84
CA THR A 248 3.04 -10.30 9.46
C THR A 248 4.44 -10.40 8.84
N ALA A 249 4.93 -11.64 8.65
CA ALA A 249 6.23 -11.95 8.06
C ALA A 249 7.38 -11.22 8.80
N GLY A 250 7.39 -11.34 10.09
CA GLY A 250 8.46 -10.80 10.94
C GLY A 250 8.47 -11.45 12.32
N ILE A 251 9.48 -11.12 13.09
CA ILE A 251 9.72 -11.67 14.43
C ILE A 251 9.87 -10.54 15.42
N TRP A 252 9.26 -10.71 16.56
CA TRP A 252 9.39 -9.83 17.72
C TRP A 252 10.16 -10.51 18.84
N ARG A 253 11.03 -9.76 19.53
CA ARG A 253 11.43 -10.13 20.88
C ARG A 253 10.22 -9.94 21.80
N ARG A 254 9.82 -10.97 22.56
CA ARG A 254 8.68 -10.92 23.49
C ARG A 254 8.75 -9.74 24.43
N GLN A 255 9.92 -9.47 25.02
CA GLN A 255 10.17 -8.33 25.89
C GLN A 255 9.83 -6.99 25.25
N ALA A 256 10.10 -6.83 23.94
CA ALA A 256 9.76 -5.59 23.22
C ALA A 256 8.25 -5.37 23.10
N ILE A 257 7.46 -6.43 22.97
CA ILE A 257 6.00 -6.37 23.00
C ILE A 257 5.51 -5.98 24.40
N GLU A 258 6.07 -6.62 25.43
CA GLU A 258 5.69 -6.39 26.83
C GLU A 258 6.05 -4.98 27.30
N ASP A 259 7.26 -4.51 27.06
CA ASP A 259 7.74 -3.16 27.39
C ASP A 259 6.91 -2.06 26.69
N ALA A 260 6.42 -2.33 25.49
CA ALA A 260 5.54 -1.44 24.78
C ALA A 260 4.08 -1.45 25.28
N GLY A 261 3.75 -2.24 26.31
CA GLY A 261 2.41 -2.37 26.87
C GLY A 261 1.50 -3.33 26.09
N GLY A 262 2.07 -4.30 25.37
CA GLY A 262 1.35 -5.38 24.69
C GLY A 262 0.58 -4.96 23.44
N TRP A 263 -0.14 -5.91 22.86
CA TRP A 263 -1.07 -5.68 21.76
C TRP A 263 -2.28 -4.87 22.22
N GLN A 264 -2.62 -3.83 21.46
CA GLN A 264 -3.77 -2.97 21.71
C GLN A 264 -4.67 -2.94 20.47
N HIS A 265 -6.00 -2.83 20.66
CA HIS A 265 -7.00 -2.92 19.59
C HIS A 265 -7.82 -1.64 19.41
N ASP A 266 -7.33 -0.52 19.94
CA ASP A 266 -7.95 0.79 19.83
C ASP A 266 -7.66 1.49 18.48
N THR A 267 -6.83 0.88 17.63
CA THR A 267 -6.57 1.28 16.25
C THR A 267 -6.73 0.09 15.29
N LEU A 268 -7.05 0.35 14.02
CA LEU A 268 -7.16 -0.69 12.99
C LEU A 268 -5.80 -1.16 12.44
N THR A 269 -4.70 -0.57 12.91
CA THR A 269 -3.31 -0.96 12.60
C THR A 269 -2.56 -1.17 13.92
N GLU A 270 -2.93 -2.25 14.60
CA GLU A 270 -2.34 -2.69 15.88
C GLU A 270 -0.82 -2.88 15.77
N ASP A 271 -0.38 -3.28 14.59
CA ASP A 271 1.03 -3.48 14.22
C ASP A 271 1.82 -2.18 14.21
N THR A 272 1.29 -1.15 13.57
CA THR A 272 1.89 0.19 13.52
C THR A 272 1.88 0.84 14.90
N ASP A 273 0.78 0.70 15.65
CA ASP A 273 0.66 1.21 17.00
C ASP A 273 1.72 0.61 17.93
N LEU A 274 1.81 -0.73 17.98
CA LEU A 274 2.83 -1.42 18.78
C LEU A 274 4.25 -1.05 18.34
N SER A 275 4.48 -0.94 17.01
CA SER A 275 5.79 -0.60 16.46
C SER A 275 6.31 0.74 16.94
N TYR A 276 5.46 1.76 16.93
CA TYR A 276 5.85 3.09 17.40
C TYR A 276 6.03 3.13 18.91
N ARG A 277 5.18 2.44 19.69
CA ARG A 277 5.33 2.33 21.15
C ARG A 277 6.64 1.65 21.54
N ALA A 278 6.98 0.54 20.89
CA ALA A 278 8.23 -0.18 21.17
C ALA A 278 9.48 0.67 20.84
N GLN A 279 9.48 1.36 19.70
CA GLN A 279 10.61 2.24 19.34
C GLN A 279 10.71 3.47 20.26
N LEU A 280 9.60 3.97 20.79
CA LEU A 280 9.61 5.01 21.83
C LEU A 280 10.17 4.50 23.16
N CYS A 281 10.05 3.20 23.47
CA CYS A 281 10.74 2.54 24.58
C CYS A 281 12.23 2.27 24.32
N GLY A 282 12.75 2.61 23.14
CA GLY A 282 14.17 2.49 22.79
C GLY A 282 14.54 1.22 22.01
N TRP A 283 13.58 0.36 21.69
CA TRP A 283 13.83 -0.84 20.90
C TRP A 283 14.23 -0.51 19.47
N LYS A 284 15.23 -1.19 18.93
CA LYS A 284 15.69 -1.10 17.54
C LYS A 284 14.91 -2.08 16.68
N PHE A 285 14.58 -1.63 15.46
CA PHE A 285 13.94 -2.46 14.45
C PHE A 285 14.88 -2.66 13.27
N LEU A 286 14.88 -3.85 12.69
CA LEU A 286 15.66 -4.20 11.52
C LEU A 286 14.72 -4.61 10.37
N TYR A 287 15.08 -4.19 9.17
CA TYR A 287 14.40 -4.60 7.94
C TYR A 287 15.34 -5.40 7.05
N LEU A 288 14.94 -6.63 6.70
CA LEU A 288 15.71 -7.57 5.88
C LEU A 288 15.08 -7.68 4.48
N PRO A 289 15.51 -6.86 3.52
CA PRO A 289 14.90 -6.83 2.18
C PRO A 289 15.14 -8.09 1.35
N ASP A 290 16.16 -8.90 1.70
CA ASP A 290 16.55 -10.11 0.96
C ASP A 290 15.84 -11.37 1.42
N VAL A 291 15.23 -11.33 2.60
CA VAL A 291 14.37 -12.42 3.10
C VAL A 291 12.96 -12.15 2.61
N GLU A 292 12.53 -12.93 1.63
CA GLU A 292 11.20 -12.80 1.04
C GLU A 292 10.20 -13.72 1.72
N CYS A 293 9.00 -13.22 1.99
CA CYS A 293 7.88 -14.03 2.40
C CYS A 293 6.74 -13.84 1.41
N LEU A 294 6.32 -14.91 0.75
CA LEU A 294 5.28 -14.91 -0.28
C LEU A 294 3.90 -14.68 0.35
N SER A 295 3.07 -13.88 -0.30
CA SER A 295 1.68 -13.64 0.11
C SER A 295 0.73 -13.60 -1.10
N GLU A 296 -0.57 -13.59 -0.84
CA GLU A 296 -1.60 -13.50 -1.86
C GLU A 296 -2.22 -12.11 -1.89
N LEU A 297 -2.17 -11.43 -3.06
CA LEU A 297 -2.82 -10.14 -3.28
C LEU A 297 -4.32 -10.30 -3.52
N PRO A 298 -5.16 -9.36 -3.05
CA PRO A 298 -6.58 -9.31 -3.41
C PRO A 298 -6.78 -9.24 -4.92
N VAL A 299 -7.61 -10.13 -5.45
CA VAL A 299 -7.94 -10.16 -6.89
C VAL A 299 -9.20 -9.37 -7.23
N GLU A 300 -9.96 -8.96 -6.21
CA GLU A 300 -11.17 -8.15 -6.34
C GLU A 300 -10.91 -6.69 -6.01
N MET A 301 -11.44 -5.77 -6.83
CA MET A 301 -11.35 -4.33 -6.58
C MET A 301 -11.99 -3.93 -5.25
N ASN A 302 -13.14 -4.50 -4.90
CA ASN A 302 -13.82 -4.18 -3.63
C ASN A 302 -13.04 -4.68 -2.41
N ALA A 303 -12.40 -5.84 -2.51
CA ALA A 303 -11.51 -6.37 -1.48
C ALA A 303 -10.28 -5.49 -1.31
N PHE A 304 -9.66 -5.05 -2.41
CA PHE A 304 -8.53 -4.12 -2.40
C PHE A 304 -8.90 -2.76 -1.80
N LYS A 305 -10.04 -2.16 -2.19
CA LYS A 305 -10.55 -0.91 -1.60
C LYS A 305 -10.75 -1.03 -0.09
N THR A 306 -11.36 -2.13 0.37
CA THR A 306 -11.58 -2.39 1.80
C THR A 306 -10.26 -2.49 2.56
N GLN A 307 -9.25 -3.16 2.01
CA GLN A 307 -7.91 -3.26 2.59
C GLN A 307 -7.25 -1.88 2.69
N GLN A 308 -7.27 -1.10 1.61
CA GLN A 308 -6.68 0.24 1.56
C GLN A 308 -7.37 1.21 2.53
N ALA A 309 -8.71 1.17 2.61
CA ALA A 309 -9.48 1.97 3.56
C ALA A 309 -9.12 1.65 5.01
N ARG A 310 -8.97 0.36 5.35
CA ARG A 310 -8.56 -0.07 6.68
C ARG A 310 -7.18 0.46 7.04
N TRP A 311 -6.21 0.35 6.14
CA TRP A 311 -4.86 0.86 6.36
C TRP A 311 -4.85 2.39 6.48
N ALA A 312 -5.60 3.09 5.62
CA ALA A 312 -5.69 4.54 5.68
C ALA A 312 -6.31 5.03 7.00
N LYS A 313 -7.41 4.42 7.44
CA LYS A 313 -8.06 4.75 8.71
C LYS A 313 -7.17 4.45 9.91
N GLY A 314 -6.59 3.24 9.95
CA GLY A 314 -5.76 2.79 11.06
C GLY A 314 -4.51 3.66 11.24
N LEU A 315 -3.85 4.02 10.14
CA LEU A 315 -2.67 4.90 10.20
C LEU A 315 -3.00 6.29 10.77
N ILE A 316 -4.16 6.86 10.41
CA ILE A 316 -4.64 8.13 10.99
C ILE A 316 -5.01 7.98 12.46
N GLN A 317 -5.64 6.87 12.86
CA GLN A 317 -5.93 6.59 14.27
C GLN A 317 -4.65 6.50 15.09
N THR A 318 -3.65 5.75 14.60
CA THR A 318 -2.32 5.65 15.21
C THR A 318 -1.62 7.01 15.28
N GLY A 319 -1.72 7.82 14.22
CA GLY A 319 -1.19 9.19 14.21
C GLY A 319 -1.82 10.07 15.29
N ARG A 320 -3.14 10.07 15.41
CA ARG A 320 -3.85 10.80 16.49
C ARG A 320 -3.41 10.37 17.89
N LYS A 321 -3.24 9.07 18.09
CA LYS A 321 -2.82 8.49 19.37
C LYS A 321 -1.38 8.83 19.72
N LEU A 322 -0.45 8.65 18.80
CA LEU A 322 0.99 8.61 19.11
C LEU A 322 1.77 9.86 18.71
N LEU A 323 1.36 10.67 17.72
CA LEU A 323 2.09 11.89 17.34
C LEU A 323 2.32 12.84 18.52
N PRO A 324 1.35 13.10 19.43
CA PRO A 324 1.63 13.96 20.59
C PRO A 324 2.72 13.42 21.51
N ALA A 325 2.79 12.10 21.71
CA ALA A 325 3.83 11.46 22.49
C ALA A 325 5.19 11.52 21.78
N ILE A 326 5.22 11.27 20.46
CA ILE A 326 6.43 11.35 19.64
C ILE A 326 7.03 12.78 19.71
N TRP A 327 6.19 13.80 19.58
CA TRP A 327 6.65 15.20 19.61
C TRP A 327 7.21 15.60 20.98
N ARG A 328 6.68 15.06 22.08
CA ARG A 328 7.16 15.32 23.45
C ARG A 328 8.39 14.46 23.82
N SER A 329 8.63 13.36 23.11
CA SER A 329 9.74 12.44 23.40
C SER A 329 11.11 13.07 23.11
N PRO A 330 12.20 12.55 23.73
CA PRO A 330 13.57 13.06 23.49
C PRO A 330 14.18 12.62 22.16
N VAL A 331 13.43 11.90 21.31
CA VAL A 331 13.98 11.43 20.02
C VAL A 331 14.35 12.60 19.09
N PRO A 332 15.38 12.44 18.24
CA PRO A 332 15.84 13.48 17.32
C PRO A 332 14.71 13.99 16.41
N TRP A 333 14.74 15.30 16.10
CA TRP A 333 13.70 15.94 15.30
C TRP A 333 13.50 15.29 13.91
N ARG A 334 14.58 14.73 13.32
CA ARG A 334 14.52 14.00 12.05
C ARG A 334 13.59 12.77 12.12
N ILE A 335 13.54 12.09 13.28
CA ILE A 335 12.64 10.95 13.53
C ILE A 335 11.20 11.47 13.70
N LYS A 336 11.02 12.58 14.42
CA LYS A 336 9.70 13.22 14.60
C LYS A 336 9.07 13.63 13.26
N LEU A 337 9.87 14.25 12.40
CA LEU A 337 9.41 14.67 11.08
C LEU A 337 9.07 13.48 10.18
N GLU A 338 9.92 12.44 10.19
CA GLU A 338 9.64 11.22 9.43
C GLU A 338 8.37 10.51 9.92
N ALA A 339 8.18 10.42 11.25
CA ALA A 339 6.98 9.87 11.87
C ALA A 339 5.72 10.69 11.49
N PHE A 340 5.83 12.03 11.46
CA PHE A 340 4.76 12.89 10.99
C PHE A 340 4.35 12.54 9.56
N PHE A 341 5.29 12.54 8.61
CA PHE A 341 4.97 12.17 7.22
C PHE A 341 4.40 10.76 7.10
N HIS A 342 4.96 9.80 7.83
CA HIS A 342 4.49 8.42 7.78
C HIS A 342 3.05 8.29 8.27
N LEU A 343 2.75 8.81 9.47
CA LEU A 343 1.44 8.64 10.12
C LEU A 343 0.36 9.55 9.52
N THR A 344 0.72 10.61 8.79
CA THR A 344 -0.23 11.53 8.16
C THR A 344 -0.32 11.43 6.64
N ALA A 345 0.45 10.53 6.00
CA ALA A 345 0.51 10.41 4.54
C ALA A 345 -0.89 10.29 3.88
N ASN A 346 -1.82 9.62 4.55
CA ASN A 346 -3.17 9.40 4.04
C ASN A 346 -4.06 10.65 4.04
N LEU A 347 -3.64 11.77 4.68
CA LEU A 347 -4.29 13.07 4.53
C LEU A 347 -4.26 13.59 3.08
N CYS A 348 -3.39 13.03 2.24
CA CYS A 348 -3.41 13.32 0.81
C CYS A 348 -4.74 12.94 0.14
N TYR A 349 -5.48 11.93 0.61
CA TYR A 349 -6.74 11.50 -0.02
C TYR A 349 -7.87 12.54 0.08
N PRO A 350 -8.23 13.09 1.26
CA PRO A 350 -9.18 14.19 1.32
C PRO A 350 -8.71 15.44 0.54
N LEU A 351 -7.41 15.75 0.54
CA LEU A 351 -6.87 16.84 -0.26
C LEU A 351 -7.04 16.58 -1.77
N MET A 352 -6.80 15.37 -2.23
CA MET A 352 -7.05 14.98 -3.62
C MET A 352 -8.54 15.02 -3.98
N SER A 353 -9.45 14.71 -3.04
CA SER A 353 -10.91 14.87 -3.26
C SER A 353 -11.29 16.32 -3.44
N VAL A 354 -10.73 17.23 -2.63
CA VAL A 354 -10.92 18.68 -2.79
C VAL A 354 -10.33 19.15 -4.12
N LEU A 355 -9.12 18.71 -4.47
CA LEU A 355 -8.49 19.03 -5.76
C LEU A 355 -9.37 18.55 -6.92
N ALA A 356 -9.90 17.33 -6.87
CA ALA A 356 -10.76 16.78 -7.91
C ALA A 356 -12.02 17.63 -8.14
N ALA A 357 -12.60 18.20 -7.07
CA ALA A 357 -13.74 19.12 -7.19
C ALA A 357 -13.34 20.48 -7.78
N LEU A 358 -12.15 20.98 -7.44
CA LEU A 358 -11.71 22.33 -7.81
C LEU A 358 -11.01 22.41 -9.17
N ILE A 359 -10.51 21.31 -9.73
CA ILE A 359 -9.63 21.32 -10.90
C ILE A 359 -10.31 21.92 -12.14
N LEU A 360 -11.55 21.56 -12.45
CA LEU A 360 -12.26 22.11 -13.61
C LEU A 360 -12.64 23.58 -13.40
N PRO A 361 -13.26 24.00 -12.27
CA PRO A 361 -13.45 25.42 -11.99
C PRO A 361 -12.17 26.24 -12.09
N ALA A 362 -11.06 25.74 -11.52
CA ALA A 362 -9.77 26.42 -11.59
C ALA A 362 -9.22 26.52 -13.03
N ILE A 363 -9.37 25.48 -13.85
CA ILE A 363 -9.00 25.51 -15.27
C ILE A 363 -9.82 26.57 -16.01
N ILE A 364 -11.14 26.64 -15.78
CA ILE A 364 -12.02 27.60 -16.42
C ILE A 364 -11.63 29.02 -16.02
N VAL A 365 -11.48 29.33 -14.73
CA VAL A 365 -11.08 30.64 -14.23
C VAL A 365 -9.74 31.06 -14.83
N ARG A 366 -8.73 30.18 -14.79
CA ARG A 366 -7.39 30.44 -15.34
C ARG A 366 -7.41 30.68 -16.84
N PHE A 367 -8.25 29.95 -17.58
CA PHE A 367 -8.43 30.15 -19.02
C PHE A 367 -8.96 31.56 -19.34
N TYR A 368 -10.01 31.99 -18.67
CA TYR A 368 -10.60 33.33 -18.89
C TYR A 368 -9.72 34.46 -18.38
N GLN A 369 -8.88 34.20 -17.37
CA GLN A 369 -7.94 35.20 -16.84
C GLN A 369 -6.61 35.26 -17.63
N GLY A 370 -6.43 34.43 -18.65
CA GLY A 370 -5.18 34.34 -19.42
C GLY A 370 -4.01 33.69 -18.66
N TRP A 371 -4.26 33.09 -17.48
CA TRP A 371 -3.24 32.37 -16.66
C TRP A 371 -3.03 30.94 -17.10
N PHE A 372 -3.34 30.64 -18.28
CA PHE A 372 -3.33 29.33 -18.86
C PHE A 372 -1.93 28.67 -18.81
N GLN A 373 -0.87 29.47 -18.90
CA GLN A 373 0.50 29.01 -18.97
C GLN A 373 1.34 29.47 -17.76
N MET A 374 0.90 29.16 -16.55
CA MET A 374 1.71 29.39 -15.35
C MET A 374 2.78 28.32 -15.17
N LEU A 375 3.67 28.16 -16.16
CA LEU A 375 4.67 27.10 -16.23
C LEU A 375 5.57 27.04 -14.99
N TYR A 376 5.94 28.17 -14.43
CA TYR A 376 6.79 28.24 -13.21
C TYR A 376 6.13 27.68 -11.95
N ILE A 377 4.79 27.66 -11.88
CA ILE A 377 4.05 27.13 -10.74
C ILE A 377 3.63 25.70 -11.05
N ASP A 378 3.04 25.47 -12.22
CA ASP A 378 2.50 24.16 -12.59
C ASP A 378 3.58 23.08 -12.72
N LEU A 379 4.72 23.40 -13.35
CA LEU A 379 5.80 22.42 -13.56
C LEU A 379 6.46 21.96 -12.26
N PRO A 380 6.88 22.84 -11.34
CA PRO A 380 7.41 22.40 -10.05
C PRO A 380 6.40 21.58 -9.23
N LEU A 381 5.12 21.98 -9.21
CA LEU A 381 4.07 21.26 -8.49
C LEU A 381 3.81 19.87 -9.13
N MET A 382 3.80 19.78 -10.46
CA MET A 382 3.66 18.52 -11.18
C MET A 382 4.85 17.59 -10.91
N ILE A 383 6.08 18.11 -10.93
CA ILE A 383 7.29 17.32 -10.60
C ILE A 383 7.22 16.85 -9.15
N ALA A 384 6.88 17.72 -8.22
CA ALA A 384 6.80 17.37 -6.81
C ALA A 384 5.69 16.34 -6.51
N ALA A 385 4.53 16.45 -7.12
CA ALA A 385 3.42 15.52 -6.92
C ALA A 385 3.53 14.29 -7.84
N THR A 386 3.24 14.41 -9.12
CA THR A 386 3.14 13.28 -10.07
C THR A 386 4.51 12.67 -10.41
N GLY A 387 5.52 13.53 -10.61
CA GLY A 387 6.90 13.09 -10.88
C GLY A 387 7.49 12.29 -9.73
N SER A 388 7.20 12.69 -8.48
CA SER A 388 7.66 11.97 -7.29
C SER A 388 7.07 10.56 -7.19
N VAL A 389 5.77 10.41 -7.47
CA VAL A 389 5.10 9.10 -7.51
C VAL A 389 5.72 8.21 -8.58
N SER A 390 5.92 8.76 -9.78
CA SER A 390 6.48 8.03 -10.92
C SER A 390 7.90 7.54 -10.64
N THR A 391 8.79 8.43 -10.19
CA THR A 391 10.19 8.08 -9.85
C THR A 391 10.26 7.08 -8.70
N PHE A 392 9.40 7.20 -7.71
CA PHE A 392 9.36 6.31 -6.56
C PHE A 392 9.01 4.87 -6.96
N TYR A 393 7.91 4.67 -7.66
CA TYR A 393 7.49 3.32 -8.03
C TYR A 393 8.36 2.70 -9.15
N LEU A 394 8.77 3.46 -10.13
CA LEU A 394 9.68 2.94 -11.16
C LEU A 394 11.08 2.66 -10.60
N GLY A 395 11.55 3.48 -9.66
CA GLY A 395 12.79 3.24 -8.95
C GLY A 395 12.77 1.94 -8.16
N SER A 396 11.65 1.63 -7.47
CA SER A 396 11.51 0.36 -6.74
C SER A 396 11.55 -0.85 -7.67
N GLN A 397 10.93 -0.75 -8.85
CA GLN A 397 10.99 -1.83 -9.84
C GLN A 397 12.41 -2.01 -10.41
N ARG A 398 13.17 -0.91 -10.56
CA ARG A 398 14.57 -0.99 -10.98
C ARG A 398 15.46 -1.66 -9.94
N GLU A 399 15.23 -1.42 -8.65
CA GLU A 399 15.99 -2.08 -7.57
C GLU A 399 15.66 -3.58 -7.48
N LEU A 400 14.39 -3.98 -7.63
CA LEU A 400 13.98 -5.38 -7.52
C LEU A 400 14.20 -6.19 -8.80
N PHE A 401 14.01 -5.58 -9.98
CA PHE A 401 14.01 -6.23 -11.29
C PHE A 401 14.89 -5.48 -12.28
N PRO A 402 16.24 -5.42 -12.08
CA PRO A 402 17.14 -4.62 -12.91
C PRO A 402 17.05 -4.92 -14.41
N GLY A 403 16.79 -6.18 -14.77
CA GLY A 403 16.65 -6.63 -16.17
C GLY A 403 15.29 -6.36 -16.81
N ASP A 404 14.21 -6.16 -16.02
CA ASP A 404 12.82 -6.11 -16.52
C ASP A 404 12.05 -4.82 -16.16
N TRP A 405 12.66 -3.88 -15.42
CA TRP A 405 11.96 -2.68 -14.94
C TRP A 405 11.35 -1.83 -16.06
N ARG A 406 11.98 -1.81 -17.27
CA ARG A 406 11.47 -1.05 -18.42
C ARG A 406 10.09 -1.56 -18.87
N ASN A 407 9.86 -2.86 -18.79
CA ASN A 407 8.57 -3.47 -19.11
C ASN A 407 7.49 -3.09 -18.09
N LYS A 408 7.89 -2.65 -16.89
CA LYS A 408 6.96 -2.18 -15.85
C LYS A 408 6.47 -0.75 -16.10
N LEU A 409 7.14 0.04 -16.96
CA LEU A 409 6.72 1.40 -17.36
C LEU A 409 5.26 1.43 -17.85
N ARG A 410 4.82 0.39 -18.56
CA ARG A 410 3.44 0.27 -19.05
C ARG A 410 2.37 0.28 -17.95
N PHE A 411 2.74 -0.02 -16.72
CA PHE A 411 1.81 -0.01 -15.58
C PHE A 411 1.72 1.35 -14.89
N LEU A 412 2.60 2.31 -15.21
CA LEU A 412 2.62 3.63 -14.57
C LEU A 412 1.28 4.39 -14.68
N PRO A 413 0.62 4.45 -15.85
CA PRO A 413 -0.69 5.09 -15.94
C PRO A 413 -1.74 4.41 -15.04
N PHE A 414 -1.70 3.08 -14.92
CA PHE A 414 -2.62 2.33 -14.05
C PHE A 414 -2.32 2.55 -12.56
N ILE A 415 -1.05 2.70 -12.18
CA ILE A 415 -0.64 3.03 -10.80
C ILE A 415 -1.21 4.40 -10.41
N LEU A 416 -1.00 5.41 -11.26
CA LEU A 416 -1.52 6.77 -11.04
C LEU A 416 -3.05 6.78 -11.00
N ALA A 417 -3.69 6.14 -11.98
CA ALA A 417 -5.14 6.03 -12.05
C ALA A 417 -5.74 5.28 -10.84
N THR A 418 -5.09 4.21 -10.36
CA THR A 418 -5.54 3.48 -9.17
C THR A 418 -5.44 4.37 -7.92
N GLY A 419 -4.37 5.13 -7.75
CA GLY A 419 -4.25 6.10 -6.65
C GLY A 419 -5.37 7.13 -6.66
N ILE A 420 -5.74 7.65 -7.84
CA ILE A 420 -6.88 8.55 -8.03
C ILE A 420 -8.20 7.84 -7.71
N GLY A 421 -8.40 6.62 -8.23
CA GLY A 421 -9.63 5.86 -8.04
C GLY A 421 -9.91 5.45 -6.59
N LEU A 422 -8.87 5.28 -5.77
CA LEU A 422 -9.02 5.00 -4.33
C LEU A 422 -9.39 6.24 -3.51
N THR A 423 -9.36 7.44 -4.09
CA THR A 423 -9.48 8.71 -3.36
C THR A 423 -10.76 8.79 -2.52
N ILE A 424 -11.92 8.45 -3.09
CA ILE A 424 -13.21 8.56 -2.38
C ILE A 424 -13.28 7.57 -1.21
N THR A 425 -12.95 6.30 -1.47
CA THR A 425 -12.94 5.26 -0.44
C THR A 425 -12.03 5.62 0.73
N ASN A 426 -10.80 6.07 0.42
CA ASN A 426 -9.81 6.40 1.44
C ASN A 426 -10.10 7.74 2.11
N THR A 427 -10.72 8.72 1.42
CA THR A 427 -11.19 9.96 2.06
C THR A 427 -12.20 9.67 3.15
N CYS A 428 -13.22 8.84 2.89
CA CYS A 428 -14.17 8.42 3.91
C CYS A 428 -13.46 7.77 5.10
N ALA A 429 -12.53 6.85 4.83
CA ALA A 429 -11.76 6.16 5.86
C ALA A 429 -10.89 7.11 6.71
N VAL A 430 -10.23 8.07 6.07
CA VAL A 430 -9.41 9.09 6.75
C VAL A 430 -10.28 9.99 7.62
N LEU A 431 -11.43 10.47 7.12
CA LEU A 431 -12.35 11.30 7.90
C LEU A 431 -12.90 10.52 9.11
N GLU A 432 -13.31 9.25 8.92
CA GLU A 432 -13.70 8.39 10.03
C GLU A 432 -12.57 8.26 11.08
N GLY A 433 -11.33 8.06 10.64
CA GLY A 433 -10.16 8.00 11.53
C GLY A 433 -9.91 9.32 12.27
N LEU A 434 -10.04 10.47 11.61
CA LEU A 434 -9.89 11.80 12.21
C LEU A 434 -10.96 12.11 13.24
N PHE A 435 -12.21 11.75 12.97
CA PHE A 435 -13.33 12.04 13.88
C PHE A 435 -13.56 10.94 14.93
N GLY A 436 -12.75 9.88 14.95
CA GLY A 436 -12.81 8.85 15.98
C GLY A 436 -13.97 7.86 15.79
N HIS A 437 -14.55 7.77 14.59
CA HIS A 437 -15.61 6.81 14.32
C HIS A 437 -15.07 5.38 14.36
N GLN A 438 -15.63 4.55 15.24
CA GLN A 438 -15.27 3.14 15.32
C GLN A 438 -16.00 2.34 14.25
N SER A 439 -15.30 1.40 13.63
CA SER A 439 -15.86 0.44 12.68
C SER A 439 -15.28 -0.93 12.94
N GLU A 440 -16.09 -1.95 12.67
CA GLU A 440 -15.65 -3.33 12.78
C GLU A 440 -14.47 -3.63 11.84
N PHE A 441 -13.60 -4.53 12.30
CA PHE A 441 -12.53 -5.05 11.45
C PHE A 441 -13.09 -5.97 10.38
N VAL A 442 -12.96 -5.54 9.13
CA VAL A 442 -13.39 -6.30 7.98
C VAL A 442 -12.18 -6.93 7.30
N ARG A 443 -12.14 -8.26 7.30
CA ARG A 443 -11.07 -8.98 6.64
C ARG A 443 -11.15 -8.89 5.10
N THR A 444 -10.00 -9.06 4.46
CA THR A 444 -9.87 -9.18 3.00
C THR A 444 -9.91 -10.65 2.61
N PRO A 445 -10.89 -11.12 1.82
CA PRO A 445 -10.99 -12.52 1.41
C PRO A 445 -9.77 -12.98 0.62
N LYS A 446 -9.33 -14.23 0.86
CA LYS A 446 -8.25 -14.91 0.14
C LYS A 446 -8.79 -16.20 -0.47
N TYR A 447 -8.28 -16.58 -1.66
CA TYR A 447 -8.90 -17.62 -2.49
C TYR A 447 -7.93 -18.73 -2.91
N ARG A 448 -6.68 -18.71 -2.44
CA ARG A 448 -5.60 -19.58 -2.87
C ARG A 448 -5.38 -19.51 -4.39
N ILE A 449 -5.23 -18.27 -4.88
CA ILE A 449 -4.95 -18.01 -6.29
C ILE A 449 -3.43 -17.94 -6.49
N GLU A 450 -2.92 -18.91 -7.21
CA GLU A 450 -1.52 -19.04 -7.59
C GLU A 450 -1.47 -18.84 -9.11
N ASP A 451 -1.04 -17.70 -9.58
CA ASP A 451 -0.98 -17.30 -11.00
C ASP A 451 -2.18 -17.78 -11.88
N ARG A 452 -2.00 -17.86 -13.20
CA ARG A 452 -3.06 -18.24 -14.16
C ARG A 452 -3.25 -19.76 -14.30
N VAL A 453 -3.03 -20.54 -13.27
CA VAL A 453 -3.23 -21.99 -13.32
C VAL A 453 -4.72 -22.33 -13.52
N ALA A 454 -5.01 -23.23 -14.45
CA ALA A 454 -6.36 -23.73 -14.69
C ALA A 454 -6.92 -24.35 -13.39
N GLY A 455 -8.05 -23.82 -12.88
CA GLY A 455 -8.68 -24.25 -11.63
C GLY A 455 -8.74 -23.17 -10.55
N SER A 456 -7.80 -22.22 -10.47
CA SER A 456 -7.87 -21.11 -9.52
C SER A 456 -9.03 -20.14 -9.82
N ARG A 457 -9.43 -19.99 -11.08
CA ARG A 457 -10.60 -19.19 -11.47
C ARG A 457 -11.93 -19.76 -10.98
N THR A 458 -12.08 -21.09 -10.93
CA THR A 458 -13.31 -21.75 -10.51
C THR A 458 -13.62 -21.47 -9.04
N ARG A 459 -12.60 -21.40 -8.18
CA ARG A 459 -12.74 -21.06 -6.75
C ARG A 459 -13.25 -19.64 -6.53
N PHE A 460 -12.82 -18.68 -7.36
CA PHE A 460 -13.28 -17.29 -7.30
C PHE A 460 -14.79 -17.16 -7.55
N PHE A 461 -15.37 -17.93 -8.47
CA PHE A 461 -16.80 -17.85 -8.81
C PHE A 461 -17.73 -18.54 -7.82
N GLN A 462 -17.23 -19.50 -7.04
CA GLN A 462 -17.98 -20.22 -6.01
C GLN A 462 -18.00 -19.50 -4.65
N ASN A 463 -17.62 -18.24 -4.62
CA ASN A 463 -17.22 -17.54 -3.42
C ASN A 463 -18.37 -17.11 -2.52
N VAL A 464 -18.29 -17.51 -1.24
CA VAL A 464 -19.24 -17.17 -0.16
C VAL A 464 -18.98 -15.77 0.42
N TYR A 465 -17.75 -15.23 0.31
CA TYR A 465 -17.31 -14.03 1.04
C TYR A 465 -17.37 -12.73 0.23
N ARG A 466 -18.01 -12.72 -0.92
CA ARG A 466 -18.00 -11.57 -1.83
C ARG A 466 -18.70 -10.35 -1.25
N ARG A 467 -18.02 -9.22 -1.16
CA ARG A 467 -18.59 -7.93 -0.75
C ARG A 467 -19.13 -7.12 -1.91
N ARG A 468 -20.28 -6.45 -1.66
CA ARG A 468 -20.88 -5.49 -2.57
C ARG A 468 -20.91 -4.12 -1.90
N THR A 469 -20.10 -3.17 -2.37
CA THR A 469 -20.17 -1.77 -1.95
C THR A 469 -20.62 -0.94 -3.15
N HIS A 470 -21.93 -0.68 -3.26
CA HIS A 470 -22.50 -0.08 -4.49
C HIS A 470 -22.43 1.46 -4.50
N TRP A 471 -22.64 2.13 -3.37
CA TRP A 471 -22.76 3.59 -3.34
C TRP A 471 -21.45 4.32 -3.68
N VAL A 472 -20.30 3.85 -3.17
CA VAL A 472 -18.98 4.44 -3.48
C VAL A 472 -18.70 4.33 -4.98
N ALA A 473 -18.99 3.17 -5.58
CA ALA A 473 -18.80 2.97 -7.02
C ALA A 473 -19.68 3.91 -7.86
N LEU A 474 -20.90 4.22 -7.40
CA LEU A 474 -21.77 5.20 -8.07
C LEU A 474 -21.19 6.63 -7.99
N VAL A 475 -20.67 7.03 -6.85
CA VAL A 475 -19.99 8.32 -6.67
C VAL A 475 -18.75 8.42 -7.57
N GLU A 476 -17.94 7.36 -7.64
CA GLU A 476 -16.77 7.29 -8.53
C GLU A 476 -17.18 7.44 -10.00
N ILE A 477 -18.25 6.75 -10.44
CA ILE A 477 -18.76 6.88 -11.82
C ILE A 477 -19.24 8.32 -12.08
N LEU A 478 -19.93 8.95 -11.13
CA LEU A 478 -20.39 10.34 -11.26
C LEU A 478 -19.20 11.30 -11.43
N ILE A 479 -18.18 11.18 -10.57
CA ILE A 479 -16.96 12.00 -10.65
C ILE A 479 -16.21 11.71 -11.95
N GLY A 480 -16.11 10.43 -12.35
CA GLY A 480 -15.48 10.06 -13.61
C GLY A 480 -16.21 10.64 -14.84
N SER A 481 -17.55 10.71 -14.80
CA SER A 481 -18.37 11.39 -15.84
C SER A 481 -18.11 12.89 -15.87
N TYR A 482 -17.98 13.53 -14.69
CA TYR A 482 -17.56 14.93 -14.58
C TYR A 482 -16.18 15.17 -15.24
N PHE A 483 -15.19 14.30 -14.99
CA PHE A 483 -13.89 14.40 -15.64
C PHE A 483 -13.93 14.12 -17.14
N THR A 484 -14.83 13.25 -17.61
CA THR A 484 -15.04 13.05 -19.05
C THR A 484 -15.50 14.35 -19.71
N PHE A 485 -16.42 15.08 -19.07
CA PHE A 485 -16.83 16.42 -19.51
C PHE A 485 -15.68 17.42 -19.47
N ALA A 486 -14.84 17.38 -18.42
CA ALA A 486 -13.66 18.23 -18.31
C ALA A 486 -12.63 17.97 -19.43
N VAL A 487 -12.41 16.71 -19.81
CA VAL A 487 -11.56 16.33 -20.96
C VAL A 487 -12.15 16.88 -22.25
N TYR A 488 -13.46 16.71 -22.47
CA TYR A 488 -14.14 17.23 -23.65
C TYR A 488 -13.95 18.75 -23.76
N HIS A 489 -14.14 19.49 -22.66
CA HIS A 489 -13.95 20.94 -22.61
C HIS A 489 -12.48 21.33 -22.88
N ALA A 490 -11.51 20.62 -22.29
CA ALA A 490 -10.09 20.90 -22.52
C ALA A 490 -9.68 20.69 -23.99
N LEU A 491 -10.14 19.60 -24.61
CA LEU A 491 -9.87 19.32 -26.02
C LEU A 491 -10.55 20.32 -26.97
N GLY A 492 -11.78 20.74 -26.66
CA GLY A 492 -12.51 21.75 -27.43
C GLY A 492 -11.84 23.13 -27.40
N ASN A 493 -11.01 23.40 -26.39
CA ASN A 493 -10.21 24.62 -26.28
C ASN A 493 -8.72 24.39 -26.66
N GLU A 494 -8.41 23.35 -27.41
CA GLU A 494 -7.06 22.99 -27.90
C GLU A 494 -6.02 22.76 -26.78
N ASN A 495 -6.47 22.55 -25.53
CA ASN A 495 -5.61 22.29 -24.39
C ASN A 495 -5.31 20.78 -24.24
N TYR A 496 -4.55 20.23 -25.16
CA TYR A 496 -4.25 18.80 -25.23
C TYR A 496 -3.47 18.29 -24.02
N ALA A 497 -2.52 19.09 -23.49
CA ALA A 497 -1.74 18.69 -22.32
C ALA A 497 -2.61 18.49 -21.07
N THR A 498 -3.52 19.43 -20.81
CA THR A 498 -4.50 19.31 -19.73
C THR A 498 -5.46 18.14 -19.98
N GLY A 499 -5.95 17.98 -21.22
CA GLY A 499 -6.81 16.86 -21.60
C GLY A 499 -6.16 15.50 -21.32
N MET A 500 -4.90 15.31 -21.71
CA MET A 500 -4.14 14.09 -21.41
C MET A 500 -4.00 13.83 -19.91
N PHE A 501 -3.70 14.86 -19.12
CA PHE A 501 -3.61 14.72 -17.66
C PHE A 501 -4.95 14.33 -17.04
N LEU A 502 -6.05 14.98 -17.46
CA LEU A 502 -7.40 14.71 -16.96
C LEU A 502 -7.88 13.29 -17.35
N CYS A 503 -7.37 12.69 -18.41
CA CYS A 503 -7.66 11.29 -18.75
C CYS A 503 -7.25 10.32 -17.63
N LEU A 504 -6.22 10.62 -16.83
CA LEU A 504 -5.86 9.81 -15.67
C LEU A 504 -6.99 9.79 -14.61
N PHE A 505 -7.67 10.92 -14.44
CA PHE A 505 -8.82 11.01 -13.52
C PHE A 505 -10.03 10.25 -14.07
N VAL A 506 -10.28 10.33 -15.38
CA VAL A 506 -11.33 9.54 -16.04
C VAL A 506 -11.07 8.04 -15.84
N ILE A 507 -9.86 7.57 -16.17
CA ILE A 507 -9.47 6.16 -16.02
C ILE A 507 -9.53 5.74 -14.54
N GLY A 508 -9.06 6.61 -13.64
CA GLY A 508 -9.08 6.37 -12.20
C GLY A 508 -10.51 6.17 -11.67
N TYR A 509 -11.36 7.16 -11.82
CA TYR A 509 -12.71 7.14 -11.24
C TYR A 509 -13.67 6.20 -12.01
N LEU A 510 -13.81 6.33 -13.34
CA LEU A 510 -14.65 5.41 -14.11
C LEU A 510 -14.13 3.98 -14.07
N GLY A 511 -12.81 3.80 -14.21
CA GLY A 511 -12.19 2.48 -14.19
C GLY A 511 -12.45 1.76 -12.87
N THR A 512 -12.18 2.39 -11.73
CA THR A 512 -12.42 1.76 -10.42
C THR A 512 -13.90 1.57 -10.12
N GLY A 513 -14.76 2.54 -10.46
CA GLY A 513 -16.21 2.45 -10.24
C GLY A 513 -16.85 1.33 -11.06
N LEU A 514 -16.60 1.32 -12.37
CA LEU A 514 -17.12 0.29 -13.27
C LEU A 514 -16.56 -1.10 -12.93
N TYR A 515 -15.26 -1.19 -12.63
CA TYR A 515 -14.65 -2.46 -12.26
C TYR A 515 -15.23 -2.99 -10.94
N SER A 516 -15.48 -2.12 -9.96
CA SER A 516 -16.14 -2.49 -8.69
C SER A 516 -17.55 -3.07 -8.89
N LEU A 517 -18.32 -2.51 -9.84
CA LEU A 517 -19.69 -2.98 -10.11
C LEU A 517 -19.72 -4.24 -10.97
N PHE A 518 -18.87 -4.31 -11.99
CA PHE A 518 -19.02 -5.29 -13.09
C PHE A 518 -17.94 -6.36 -13.12
N GLN A 519 -16.92 -6.31 -12.25
CA GLN A 519 -15.78 -7.25 -12.26
C GLN A 519 -16.25 -8.71 -12.38
N ALA A 520 -17.24 -9.14 -11.61
CA ALA A 520 -17.70 -10.51 -11.63
C ALA A 520 -18.38 -10.92 -12.95
N ARG A 521 -18.97 -9.97 -13.66
CA ARG A 521 -19.56 -10.24 -14.99
C ARG A 521 -18.44 -10.36 -16.02
N TRP A 522 -17.46 -9.45 -15.97
CA TRP A 522 -16.33 -9.47 -16.91
C TRP A 522 -15.44 -10.69 -16.73
N ASP A 523 -15.16 -11.09 -15.48
CA ASP A 523 -14.37 -12.28 -15.22
C ASP A 523 -15.06 -13.57 -15.71
N ARG A 524 -16.39 -13.65 -15.58
CA ARG A 524 -17.18 -14.76 -16.16
C ARG A 524 -17.09 -14.79 -17.69
N LEU A 525 -17.27 -13.64 -18.35
CA LEU A 525 -17.17 -13.54 -19.80
C LEU A 525 -15.77 -13.89 -20.30
N ALA A 526 -14.75 -13.36 -19.65
CA ALA A 526 -13.35 -13.68 -19.97
C ALA A 526 -13.04 -15.17 -19.77
N GLY A 527 -13.63 -15.82 -18.76
CA GLY A 527 -13.53 -17.25 -18.53
C GLY A 527 -14.16 -18.09 -19.64
N LEU A 528 -15.34 -17.69 -20.12
CA LEU A 528 -16.05 -18.35 -21.23
C LEU A 528 -15.25 -18.23 -22.54
N VAL A 529 -14.76 -17.03 -22.86
CA VAL A 529 -13.93 -16.80 -24.06
C VAL A 529 -12.64 -17.59 -24.01
N ALA A 530 -11.94 -17.60 -22.86
CA ALA A 530 -10.72 -18.38 -22.70
C ALA A 530 -10.96 -19.89 -22.82
N GLY A 531 -12.10 -20.38 -22.31
CA GLY A 531 -12.53 -21.77 -22.46
C GLY A 531 -12.80 -22.15 -23.92
N GLN A 532 -13.45 -21.27 -24.68
CA GLN A 532 -13.69 -21.48 -26.11
C GLN A 532 -12.39 -21.48 -26.94
N ILE A 533 -11.47 -20.55 -26.64
CA ILE A 533 -10.15 -20.51 -27.30
C ILE A 533 -9.34 -21.76 -26.97
N ALA A 534 -9.36 -22.26 -25.74
CA ALA A 534 -8.69 -23.49 -25.35
C ALA A 534 -9.31 -24.74 -26.00
N ALA A 535 -10.64 -24.74 -26.17
CA ALA A 535 -11.34 -25.81 -26.89
C ALA A 535 -10.99 -25.82 -28.38
N LEU A 536 -10.85 -24.66 -29.00
CA LEU A 536 -10.45 -24.51 -30.41
C LEU A 536 -8.97 -24.90 -30.65
N ARG A 537 -8.11 -24.81 -29.64
CA ARG A 537 -6.69 -25.21 -29.75
C ARG A 537 -6.44 -26.72 -29.51
N ARG A 538 -7.39 -27.45 -28.92
CA ARG A 538 -7.25 -28.89 -28.66
C ARG A 538 -7.17 -29.78 -29.90
N PRO A 539 -7.81 -29.54 -31.04
CA PRO A 539 -7.65 -30.41 -32.22
C PRO A 539 -6.29 -30.31 -32.89
N PHE A 540 -5.55 -29.18 -32.75
CA PHE A 540 -4.25 -29.01 -33.41
C PHE A 540 -3.08 -29.71 -32.72
N SER A 541 -3.19 -30.08 -31.45
CA SER A 541 -2.10 -30.74 -30.72
C SER A 541 -2.16 -32.28 -30.82
N LYS A 542 -3.30 -32.87 -31.16
CA LYS A 542 -3.41 -34.33 -31.37
C LYS A 542 -2.90 -34.80 -32.73
N SER A 543 -2.92 -33.93 -33.75
CA SER A 543 -2.41 -34.29 -35.09
C SER A 543 -0.88 -34.21 -35.23
N LEU A 544 -0.17 -33.65 -34.26
CA LEU A 544 1.30 -33.56 -34.24
C LEU A 544 1.98 -34.67 -33.39
N GLN A 545 1.18 -35.51 -32.70
CA GLN A 545 1.71 -36.68 -31.97
C GLN A 545 1.45 -38.02 -32.72
N GLU A 546 0.71 -37.99 -33.84
CA GLU A 546 0.42 -39.19 -34.66
C GLU A 546 1.09 -39.12 -36.04
N SER A 547 1.98 -38.14 -36.31
CA SER A 547 2.89 -38.06 -37.42
C SER A 547 4.36 -38.10 -36.92
#